data_0f197ec4ae2571fd191fb65dce782d70
#
_entry.id   0f197ec4ae2571fd191fb65dce782d70
#
_cell.length_a   1.000
_cell.length_b   1.000
_cell.length_c   1.000
_cell.angle_alpha   90.00
_cell.angle_beta   90.00
_cell.angle_gamma   90.00
#
_symmetry.space_group_name_H-M   'P 1'
#
loop_
_entity.id
_entity.type
_entity.pdbx_description
1 polymer ?
#
loop_
_entity_poly.entity_id
_entity_poly.type
_entity_poly.pdbx_seq_one_letter_code
_entity_poly.pdbx_strand_id
1 'polypeptide(L)'
;MGKVRDAVIVAAGLGTRMLPTSAYIPKELLPLVDVPVLHHLILEAKAAGCDRIHIITSPTKDFTPLQENLTKTYPMYTKEQSLLHPLEGVEVFYHTQYEQKGLGHAIMMARDGIQGPFLVLLGDNILTSNHAALHEFKPSDVSKQLVELYEEHTQPCAAVYDVGIDRVGNYGIVSLNDGLIASIVEKPNQEDAPSTFALSLIHI
;
A
#
# COMPACT_ATOMS: atom_id res chain seq x y z
N MET A 1 -1.12 -23.88 7.46
CA MET A 1 -1.27 -22.40 7.57
C MET A 1 -1.01 -21.82 6.19
N GLY A 2 -1.87 -20.91 5.74
CA GLY A 2 -1.69 -20.30 4.42
C GLY A 2 -0.55 -19.28 4.44
N LYS A 3 0.35 -19.39 3.47
CA LYS A 3 1.38 -18.37 3.22
C LYS A 3 0.70 -17.09 2.70
N VAL A 4 1.16 -15.92 3.09
CA VAL A 4 0.70 -14.64 2.54
C VAL A 4 1.26 -14.48 1.12
N ARG A 5 0.41 -14.61 0.11
CA ARG A 5 0.76 -14.51 -1.31
C ARG A 5 0.06 -13.36 -2.00
N ASP A 6 -1.09 -12.97 -1.48
CA ASP A 6 -1.93 -11.91 -2.05
C ASP A 6 -1.60 -10.56 -1.39
N ALA A 7 -1.45 -9.51 -2.21
CA ALA A 7 -1.37 -8.13 -1.74
C ALA A 7 -2.46 -7.29 -2.42
N VAL A 8 -3.24 -6.57 -1.63
CA VAL A 8 -4.29 -5.66 -2.10
C VAL A 8 -3.79 -4.23 -1.98
N ILE A 9 -3.57 -3.57 -3.11
CA ILE A 9 -3.16 -2.17 -3.19
C ILE A 9 -4.38 -1.31 -3.48
N VAL A 10 -4.79 -0.50 -2.52
CA VAL A 10 -6.00 0.33 -2.64
C VAL A 10 -5.66 1.67 -3.29
N ALA A 11 -5.92 1.78 -4.58
CA ALA A 11 -5.64 2.93 -5.43
C ALA A 11 -6.91 3.64 -5.96
N ALA A 12 -8.10 3.35 -5.41
CA ALA A 12 -9.38 3.87 -5.89
C ALA A 12 -9.70 5.32 -5.47
N GLY A 13 -8.96 5.89 -4.49
CA GLY A 13 -9.24 7.23 -3.95
C GLY A 13 -9.08 8.35 -4.98
N LEU A 14 -10.01 9.32 -5.01
CA LEU A 14 -10.10 10.37 -6.03
C LEU A 14 -8.92 11.35 -6.08
N GLY A 15 -8.10 11.43 -5.02
CA GLY A 15 -6.93 12.31 -5.01
C GLY A 15 -7.24 13.80 -5.00
N THR A 16 -8.39 14.24 -4.48
CA THR A 16 -8.88 15.61 -4.53
C THR A 16 -7.92 16.66 -3.95
N ARG A 17 -7.06 16.26 -2.98
CA ARG A 17 -6.04 17.15 -2.40
C ARG A 17 -4.90 17.47 -3.37
N MET A 18 -4.77 16.72 -4.46
CA MET A 18 -3.70 16.86 -5.47
C MET A 18 -4.23 17.46 -6.78
N LEU A 19 -5.43 18.04 -6.78
CA LEU A 19 -5.94 18.78 -7.92
C LEU A 19 -5.07 20.03 -8.17
N PRO A 20 -4.86 20.41 -9.46
CA PRO A 20 -5.46 19.82 -10.66
C PRO A 20 -4.76 18.59 -11.22
N THR A 21 -3.58 18.22 -10.73
CA THR A 21 -2.75 17.14 -11.30
C THR A 21 -3.49 15.79 -11.31
N SER A 22 -4.17 15.46 -10.22
CA SER A 22 -4.91 14.20 -10.08
C SER A 22 -6.16 14.10 -10.98
N ALA A 23 -6.55 15.16 -11.66
CA ALA A 23 -7.59 15.13 -12.70
C ALA A 23 -7.09 14.50 -14.00
N TYR A 24 -5.78 14.47 -14.21
CA TYR A 24 -5.15 13.98 -15.45
C TYR A 24 -4.38 12.68 -15.25
N ILE A 25 -3.76 12.54 -14.08
CA ILE A 25 -2.88 11.42 -13.77
C ILE A 25 -3.29 10.85 -12.41
N PRO A 26 -3.53 9.52 -12.30
CA PRO A 26 -3.73 8.90 -11.00
C PRO A 26 -2.58 9.27 -10.04
N LYS A 27 -2.92 9.71 -8.82
CA LYS A 27 -1.90 10.15 -7.85
C LYS A 27 -0.86 9.05 -7.54
N GLU A 28 -1.26 7.82 -7.67
CA GLU A 28 -0.42 6.64 -7.45
C GLU A 28 0.64 6.45 -8.56
N LEU A 29 0.45 7.08 -9.72
CA LEU A 29 1.43 7.14 -10.81
C LEU A 29 2.35 8.36 -10.74
N LEU A 30 2.09 9.30 -9.83
CA LEU A 30 3.01 10.41 -9.61
C LEU A 30 4.31 9.90 -9.00
N PRO A 31 5.47 10.46 -9.40
CA PRO A 31 6.74 9.98 -8.91
C PRO A 31 7.03 10.47 -7.48
N LEU A 32 7.62 9.62 -6.68
CA LEU A 32 8.41 10.00 -5.52
C LEU A 32 9.87 10.02 -5.98
N VAL A 33 10.42 11.22 -6.14
CA VAL A 33 11.68 11.51 -6.85
C VAL A 33 11.54 11.14 -8.33
N ASP A 34 11.84 9.92 -8.74
CA ASP A 34 11.80 9.42 -10.13
C ASP A 34 11.05 8.10 -10.31
N VAL A 35 10.59 7.49 -9.21
CA VAL A 35 9.85 6.22 -9.21
C VAL A 35 8.39 6.46 -8.85
N PRO A 36 7.41 6.00 -9.65
CA PRO A 36 6.00 6.13 -9.30
C PRO A 36 5.66 5.49 -7.95
N VAL A 37 4.77 6.14 -7.19
CA VAL A 37 4.33 5.65 -5.87
C VAL A 37 3.86 4.20 -5.93
N LEU A 38 3.08 3.86 -6.95
CA LEU A 38 2.58 2.50 -7.14
C LEU A 38 3.68 1.47 -7.33
N HIS A 39 4.81 1.84 -7.99
CA HIS A 39 5.96 0.96 -8.13
C HIS A 39 6.61 0.64 -6.78
N HIS A 40 6.74 1.64 -5.89
CA HIS A 40 7.24 1.41 -4.52
C HIS A 40 6.39 0.36 -3.79
N LEU A 41 5.06 0.49 -3.86
CA LEU A 41 4.13 -0.42 -3.18
C LEU A 41 4.17 -1.84 -3.76
N ILE A 42 4.25 -1.96 -5.10
CA ILE A 42 4.36 -3.27 -5.77
C ILE A 42 5.67 -3.96 -5.38
N LEU A 43 6.78 -3.24 -5.40
CA LEU A 43 8.09 -3.80 -5.07
C LEU A 43 8.21 -4.13 -3.58
N GLU A 44 7.57 -3.38 -2.69
CA GLU A 44 7.44 -3.70 -1.27
C GLU A 44 6.64 -4.99 -1.06
N ALA A 45 5.47 -5.15 -1.72
CA ALA A 45 4.68 -6.37 -1.66
C ALA A 45 5.46 -7.59 -2.18
N LYS A 46 6.20 -7.45 -3.28
CA LYS A 46 7.08 -8.50 -3.80
C LYS A 46 8.19 -8.87 -2.81
N ALA A 47 8.83 -7.88 -2.19
CA ALA A 47 9.87 -8.10 -1.18
C ALA A 47 9.31 -8.81 0.07
N ALA A 48 8.02 -8.63 0.38
CA ALA A 48 7.29 -9.35 1.42
C ALA A 48 6.91 -10.80 1.03
N GLY A 49 7.15 -11.20 -0.22
CA GLY A 49 6.86 -12.55 -0.72
C GLY A 49 5.50 -12.70 -1.42
N CYS A 50 4.79 -11.60 -1.67
CA CYS A 50 3.54 -11.62 -2.44
C CYS A 50 3.84 -11.78 -3.94
N ASP A 51 3.20 -12.72 -4.59
CA ASP A 51 3.28 -12.98 -6.03
C ASP A 51 1.95 -12.76 -6.76
N ARG A 52 0.90 -12.34 -6.04
CA ARG A 52 -0.43 -12.02 -6.53
C ARG A 52 -0.79 -10.61 -6.07
N ILE A 53 -0.90 -9.68 -7.01
CA ILE A 53 -1.13 -8.26 -6.72
C ILE A 53 -2.52 -7.85 -7.20
N HIS A 54 -3.38 -7.44 -6.28
CA HIS A 54 -4.73 -6.94 -6.54
C HIS A 54 -4.71 -5.42 -6.46
N ILE A 55 -4.91 -4.73 -7.57
CA ILE A 55 -4.97 -3.27 -7.63
C ILE A 55 -6.42 -2.84 -7.67
N ILE A 56 -6.87 -2.14 -6.62
CA ILE A 56 -8.22 -1.59 -6.56
C ILE A 56 -8.20 -0.19 -7.16
N THR A 57 -8.89 -0.03 -8.29
CA THR A 57 -8.97 1.22 -9.03
C THR A 57 -10.39 1.80 -9.00
N SER A 58 -10.61 2.94 -9.61
CA SER A 58 -11.92 3.54 -9.87
C SER A 58 -12.14 3.75 -11.38
N PRO A 59 -13.38 3.92 -11.85
CA PRO A 59 -13.67 4.08 -13.28
C PRO A 59 -12.98 5.27 -13.94
N THR A 60 -12.56 6.27 -13.16
CA THR A 60 -11.92 7.49 -13.64
C THR A 60 -10.39 7.41 -13.71
N LYS A 61 -9.80 6.30 -13.27
CA LYS A 61 -8.34 6.14 -13.21
C LYS A 61 -7.85 5.18 -14.28
N ASP A 62 -6.87 5.63 -15.04
CA ASP A 62 -6.22 4.85 -16.08
C ASP A 62 -4.84 4.35 -15.60
N PHE A 63 -4.72 3.04 -15.43
CA PHE A 63 -3.47 2.34 -15.14
C PHE A 63 -2.91 1.56 -16.35
N THR A 64 -3.47 1.78 -17.54
CA THR A 64 -2.98 1.18 -18.79
C THR A 64 -1.49 1.40 -19.02
N PRO A 65 -0.91 2.59 -18.72
CA PRO A 65 0.54 2.80 -18.88
C PRO A 65 1.39 1.83 -18.05
N LEU A 66 0.93 1.43 -16.87
CA LEU A 66 1.63 0.44 -16.05
C LEU A 66 1.61 -0.96 -16.69
N GLN A 67 0.47 -1.35 -17.26
CA GLN A 67 0.31 -2.65 -17.94
C GLN A 67 1.14 -2.70 -19.23
N GLU A 68 1.06 -1.66 -20.05
CA GLU A 68 1.79 -1.57 -21.31
C GLU A 68 3.31 -1.54 -21.11
N ASN A 69 3.78 -1.02 -19.98
CA ASN A 69 5.21 -0.94 -19.69
C ASN A 69 5.86 -2.32 -19.54
N LEU A 70 5.10 -3.37 -19.23
CA LEU A 70 5.59 -4.75 -19.17
C LEU A 70 6.18 -5.24 -20.51
N THR A 71 5.71 -4.69 -21.63
CA THR A 71 6.13 -5.10 -22.98
C THR A 71 7.18 -4.18 -23.58
N LYS A 72 7.48 -3.03 -22.96
CA LYS A 72 8.45 -2.07 -23.47
C LYS A 72 9.87 -2.47 -23.08
N THR A 73 10.79 -2.36 -24.02
CA THR A 73 12.23 -2.56 -23.78
C THR A 73 12.96 -1.22 -23.78
N TYR A 74 13.86 -1.05 -22.82
CA TYR A 74 14.66 0.16 -22.68
C TYR A 74 16.16 -0.19 -22.76
N PRO A 75 16.69 -0.47 -23.96
CA PRO A 75 18.04 -1.04 -24.14
C PRO A 75 19.17 -0.14 -23.64
N MET A 76 18.89 1.15 -23.45
CA MET A 76 19.89 2.10 -22.94
C MET A 76 20.00 2.14 -21.41
N TYR A 77 19.08 1.48 -20.69
CA TYR A 77 19.07 1.46 -19.22
C TYR A 77 19.58 0.11 -18.73
N THR A 78 20.77 0.11 -18.16
CA THR A 78 21.40 -1.08 -17.58
C THR A 78 21.14 -1.23 -16.07
N LYS A 79 20.46 -0.25 -15.45
CA LYS A 79 20.20 -0.24 -14.02
C LYS A 79 18.78 -0.69 -13.71
N GLU A 80 18.69 -1.59 -12.72
CA GLU A 80 17.48 -1.96 -11.98
C GLU A 80 16.22 -2.21 -12.84
N GLN A 81 16.26 -3.28 -13.62
CA GLN A 81 15.11 -3.73 -14.45
C GLN A 81 13.81 -3.82 -13.62
N SER A 82 13.91 -4.15 -12.33
CA SER A 82 12.77 -4.20 -11.41
C SER A 82 12.00 -2.87 -11.30
N LEU A 83 12.69 -1.73 -11.40
CA LEU A 83 12.05 -0.41 -11.39
C LEU A 83 11.32 -0.10 -12.69
N LEU A 84 11.82 -0.63 -13.82
CA LEU A 84 11.17 -0.47 -15.11
C LEU A 84 9.97 -1.40 -15.28
N HIS A 85 10.05 -2.60 -14.68
CA HIS A 85 9.05 -3.66 -14.81
C HIS A 85 8.59 -4.17 -13.44
N PRO A 86 7.92 -3.33 -12.63
CA PRO A 86 7.54 -3.70 -11.26
C PRO A 86 6.60 -4.91 -11.20
N LEU A 87 5.82 -5.16 -12.27
CA LEU A 87 4.89 -6.27 -12.36
C LEU A 87 5.51 -7.56 -12.90
N GLU A 88 6.80 -7.57 -13.25
CA GLU A 88 7.46 -8.79 -13.73
C GLU A 88 7.49 -9.87 -12.64
N GLY A 89 7.08 -11.08 -13.02
CA GLY A 89 7.09 -12.24 -12.14
C GLY A 89 5.95 -12.29 -11.11
N VAL A 90 4.90 -11.47 -11.27
CA VAL A 90 3.71 -11.50 -10.43
C VAL A 90 2.43 -11.61 -11.28
N GLU A 91 1.39 -12.23 -10.72
CA GLU A 91 0.03 -12.18 -11.26
C GLU A 91 -0.65 -10.88 -10.83
N VAL A 92 -1.27 -10.16 -11.76
CA VAL A 92 -1.91 -8.87 -11.47
C VAL A 92 -3.39 -8.93 -11.78
N PHE A 93 -4.19 -8.51 -10.82
CA PHE A 93 -5.64 -8.44 -10.90
C PHE A 93 -6.10 -7.00 -10.69
N TYR A 94 -6.91 -6.47 -11.62
CA TYR A 94 -7.51 -5.15 -11.49
C TYR A 94 -8.96 -5.28 -11.07
N HIS A 95 -9.34 -4.54 -10.02
CA HIS A 95 -10.70 -4.51 -9.49
C HIS A 95 -11.20 -3.08 -9.46
N THR A 96 -12.39 -2.82 -9.99
CA THR A 96 -12.94 -1.48 -10.06
C THR A 96 -13.92 -1.24 -8.93
N GLN A 97 -13.64 -0.26 -8.09
CA GLN A 97 -14.60 0.26 -7.11
C GLN A 97 -15.47 1.32 -7.79
N TYR A 98 -16.69 0.96 -8.15
CA TYR A 98 -17.62 1.88 -8.82
C TYR A 98 -18.23 2.91 -7.87
N GLU A 99 -18.42 2.58 -6.62
CA GLU A 99 -19.00 3.45 -5.59
C GLU A 99 -18.02 3.66 -4.44
N GLN A 100 -17.80 4.91 -4.05
CA GLN A 100 -16.85 5.30 -2.99
C GLN A 100 -17.45 5.07 -1.59
N LYS A 101 -17.56 3.80 -1.15
CA LYS A 101 -18.11 3.41 0.16
C LYS A 101 -17.04 3.15 1.23
N GLY A 102 -15.86 3.74 1.07
CA GLY A 102 -14.75 3.63 2.04
C GLY A 102 -13.78 2.48 1.76
N LEU A 103 -12.77 2.37 2.64
CA LEU A 103 -11.64 1.44 2.50
C LEU A 103 -12.07 -0.02 2.52
N GLY A 104 -12.91 -0.40 3.49
CA GLY A 104 -13.40 -1.79 3.58
C GLY A 104 -14.14 -2.24 2.31
N HIS A 105 -14.96 -1.36 1.73
CA HIS A 105 -15.63 -1.65 0.46
C HIS A 105 -14.62 -1.79 -0.70
N ALA A 106 -13.56 -0.98 -0.72
CA ALA A 106 -12.51 -1.12 -1.73
C ALA A 106 -11.83 -2.49 -1.63
N ILE A 107 -11.45 -2.92 -0.43
CA ILE A 107 -10.82 -4.23 -0.19
C ILE A 107 -11.76 -5.37 -0.63
N MET A 108 -13.06 -5.25 -0.35
CA MET A 108 -14.06 -6.25 -0.75
C MET A 108 -14.15 -6.48 -2.27
N MET A 109 -13.69 -5.53 -3.10
CA MET A 109 -13.66 -5.73 -4.56
C MET A 109 -12.70 -6.85 -4.99
N ALA A 110 -11.68 -7.15 -4.19
CA ALA A 110 -10.74 -8.24 -4.46
C ALA A 110 -11.16 -9.59 -3.85
N ARG A 111 -12.26 -9.63 -3.10
CA ARG A 111 -12.67 -10.80 -2.29
C ARG A 111 -12.61 -12.13 -3.04
N ASP A 112 -13.18 -12.18 -4.25
CA ASP A 112 -13.30 -13.42 -5.00
C ASP A 112 -11.98 -13.90 -5.62
N GLY A 113 -10.96 -13.03 -5.66
CA GLY A 113 -9.62 -13.33 -6.15
C GLY A 113 -8.62 -13.73 -5.07
N ILE A 114 -8.89 -13.40 -3.80
CA ILE A 114 -7.98 -13.66 -2.67
C ILE A 114 -8.09 -15.11 -2.22
N GLN A 115 -6.93 -15.75 -1.98
CA GLN A 115 -6.84 -17.18 -1.66
C GLN A 115 -6.29 -17.47 -0.26
N GLY A 116 -6.45 -16.57 0.69
CA GLY A 116 -5.97 -16.79 2.06
C GLY A 116 -5.65 -15.49 2.78
N PRO A 117 -4.70 -15.49 3.72
CA PRO A 117 -4.25 -14.25 4.35
C PRO A 117 -3.59 -13.35 3.30
N PHE A 118 -3.83 -12.06 3.42
CA PHE A 118 -3.36 -11.08 2.43
C PHE A 118 -2.87 -9.81 3.08
N LEU A 119 -1.95 -9.13 2.39
CA LEU A 119 -1.39 -7.86 2.76
C LEU A 119 -2.24 -6.72 2.17
N VAL A 120 -2.54 -5.70 2.95
CA VAL A 120 -3.21 -4.48 2.46
C VAL A 120 -2.21 -3.32 2.45
N LEU A 121 -2.10 -2.66 1.30
CA LEU A 121 -1.28 -1.47 1.09
C LEU A 121 -2.18 -0.31 0.64
N LEU A 122 -2.03 0.85 1.27
CA LEU A 122 -2.75 2.05 0.86
C LEU A 122 -1.99 2.75 -0.25
N GLY A 123 -2.66 3.08 -1.35
CA GLY A 123 -2.08 3.59 -2.59
C GLY A 123 -1.34 4.92 -2.48
N ASP A 124 -1.46 5.62 -1.36
CA ASP A 124 -0.81 6.89 -1.07
C ASP A 124 0.07 6.86 0.20
N ASN A 125 0.32 5.69 0.74
CA ASN A 125 1.10 5.52 1.96
C ASN A 125 2.37 4.74 1.67
N ILE A 126 3.51 5.43 1.69
CA ILE A 126 4.83 4.82 1.50
C ILE A 126 5.49 4.70 2.86
N LEU A 127 5.86 3.47 3.20
CA LEU A 127 6.60 3.15 4.41
C LEU A 127 8.08 3.09 4.07
N THR A 128 8.89 3.68 4.92
CA THR A 128 10.36 3.61 4.78
C THR A 128 10.95 3.18 6.10
N SER A 129 11.65 2.05 6.10
CA SER A 129 12.33 1.54 7.30
C SER A 129 13.76 2.08 7.42
N ASN A 130 14.50 2.07 6.32
CA ASN A 130 15.84 2.63 6.24
C ASN A 130 16.07 3.22 4.85
N HIS A 131 16.64 4.43 4.78
CA HIS A 131 17.02 5.02 3.51
C HIS A 131 18.29 4.38 2.98
N ALA A 132 18.17 3.63 1.90
CA ALA A 132 19.30 3.41 1.03
C ALA A 132 19.67 4.72 0.32
N ALA A 133 20.96 4.90 0.03
CA ALA A 133 21.40 6.03 -0.78
C ALA A 133 20.66 6.05 -2.13
N LEU A 134 20.45 7.26 -2.67
CA LEU A 134 19.67 7.51 -3.90
C LEU A 134 20.08 6.67 -5.14
N HIS A 135 21.23 6.01 -5.12
CA HIS A 135 21.73 5.19 -6.23
C HIS A 135 21.48 3.69 -6.05
N GLU A 136 20.97 3.26 -4.91
CA GLU A 136 20.53 1.88 -4.68
C GLU A 136 19.09 1.89 -4.19
N PHE A 137 18.16 1.64 -5.10
CA PHE A 137 16.77 1.45 -4.70
C PHE A 137 16.64 0.15 -3.92
N LYS A 138 16.10 0.25 -2.70
CA LYS A 138 15.69 -0.90 -1.90
C LYS A 138 14.22 -0.75 -1.55
N PRO A 139 13.39 -1.76 -1.83
CA PRO A 139 12.01 -1.78 -1.34
C PRO A 139 12.01 -1.65 0.19
N SER A 140 10.96 -1.04 0.74
CA SER A 140 10.70 -1.09 2.18
C SER A 140 10.57 -2.54 2.64
N ASP A 141 11.04 -2.83 3.84
CA ASP A 141 10.92 -4.15 4.48
C ASP A 141 9.80 -4.20 5.53
N VAL A 142 9.04 -3.12 5.71
CA VAL A 142 7.94 -3.06 6.70
C VAL A 142 6.88 -4.11 6.43
N SER A 143 6.44 -4.24 5.18
CA SER A 143 5.47 -5.27 4.79
C SER A 143 6.01 -6.69 5.01
N LYS A 144 7.31 -6.90 4.77
CA LYS A 144 7.98 -8.18 5.05
C LYS A 144 7.95 -8.51 6.55
N GLN A 145 8.28 -7.54 7.40
CA GLN A 145 8.21 -7.70 8.86
C GLN A 145 6.79 -8.04 9.33
N LEU A 146 5.75 -7.43 8.75
CA LEU A 146 4.36 -7.76 9.06
C LEU A 146 4.00 -9.20 8.65
N VAL A 147 4.44 -9.63 7.47
CA VAL A 147 4.20 -10.99 7.00
C VAL A 147 4.90 -12.01 7.92
N GLU A 148 6.16 -11.76 8.29
CA GLU A 148 6.92 -12.61 9.23
C GLU A 148 6.20 -12.69 10.60
N LEU A 149 5.73 -11.56 11.12
CA LEU A 149 4.98 -11.50 12.39
C LEU A 149 3.65 -12.28 12.31
N TYR A 150 2.92 -12.16 11.20
CA TYR A 150 1.71 -12.94 10.97
C TYR A 150 2.02 -14.44 10.88
N GLU A 151 3.06 -14.85 10.18
CA GLU A 151 3.46 -16.26 10.05
C GLU A 151 3.85 -16.86 11.40
N GLU A 152 4.43 -16.06 12.32
CA GLU A 152 4.77 -16.48 13.67
C GLU A 152 3.53 -16.62 14.56
N HIS A 153 2.64 -15.64 14.58
CA HIS A 153 1.54 -15.56 15.55
C HIS A 153 0.16 -15.96 14.99
N THR A 154 0.01 -16.02 13.69
CA THR A 154 -1.27 -16.33 12.98
C THR A 154 -2.41 -15.38 13.40
N GLN A 155 -2.08 -14.13 13.69
CA GLN A 155 -3.04 -13.08 14.05
C GLN A 155 -2.88 -11.88 13.13
N PRO A 156 -3.98 -11.16 12.81
CA PRO A 156 -3.89 -9.94 12.03
C PRO A 156 -2.92 -8.94 12.65
N CYS A 157 -2.05 -8.36 11.82
CA CYS A 157 -1.02 -7.41 12.23
C CYS A 157 -1.23 -6.09 11.51
N ALA A 158 -0.87 -4.99 12.16
CA ALA A 158 -0.90 -3.67 11.55
C ALA A 158 0.38 -2.89 11.86
N ALA A 159 0.91 -2.20 10.87
CA ALA A 159 1.97 -1.24 11.10
C ALA A 159 1.36 0.06 11.66
N VAL A 160 1.95 0.56 12.71
CA VAL A 160 1.61 1.84 13.32
C VAL A 160 2.87 2.70 13.44
N TYR A 161 2.70 4.01 13.44
CA TYR A 161 3.82 4.93 13.67
C TYR A 161 3.38 6.11 14.56
N ASP A 162 4.32 6.65 15.31
CA ASP A 162 4.06 7.79 16.18
C ASP A 162 4.01 9.08 15.35
N VAL A 163 2.84 9.71 15.33
CA VAL A 163 2.63 10.98 14.61
C VAL A 163 2.80 12.21 15.49
N GLY A 164 2.92 12.02 16.79
CA GLY A 164 2.86 13.09 17.79
C GLY A 164 1.44 13.65 17.96
N ILE A 165 1.18 14.20 19.14
CA ILE A 165 -0.16 14.65 19.56
C ILE A 165 -0.74 15.74 18.65
N ASP A 166 0.11 16.59 18.07
CA ASP A 166 -0.31 17.71 17.22
C ASP A 166 -0.91 17.26 15.89
N ARG A 167 -0.68 16.01 15.47
CA ARG A 167 -1.10 15.48 14.17
C ARG A 167 -2.16 14.39 14.23
N VAL A 168 -2.59 13.98 15.42
CA VAL A 168 -3.58 12.89 15.60
C VAL A 168 -4.88 13.14 14.82
N GLY A 169 -5.33 14.39 14.71
CA GLY A 169 -6.54 14.76 13.98
C GLY A 169 -6.53 14.50 12.47
N ASN A 170 -5.41 14.04 11.91
CA ASN A 170 -5.29 13.73 10.49
C ASN A 170 -5.40 12.23 10.18
N TYR A 171 -5.38 11.37 11.21
CA TYR A 171 -5.20 9.92 11.06
C TYR A 171 -6.20 9.11 11.90
N GLY A 172 -6.37 7.85 11.55
CA GLY A 172 -6.97 6.87 12.43
C GLY A 172 -5.96 6.49 13.53
N ILE A 173 -6.28 6.80 14.78
CA ILE A 173 -5.40 6.59 15.94
C ILE A 173 -5.82 5.32 16.66
N VAL A 174 -4.86 4.45 16.96
CA VAL A 174 -5.10 3.19 17.65
C VAL A 174 -4.87 3.34 19.15
N SER A 175 -5.69 2.64 19.96
CA SER A 175 -5.33 2.34 21.34
C SER A 175 -4.72 0.95 21.41
N LEU A 176 -3.73 0.78 22.28
CA LEU A 176 -3.05 -0.50 22.49
C LEU A 176 -3.31 -0.99 23.92
N ASN A 177 -3.54 -2.31 24.05
CA ASN A 177 -3.56 -3.01 25.32
C ASN A 177 -2.68 -4.26 25.18
N ASP A 178 -1.61 -4.34 25.95
CA ASP A 178 -0.62 -5.43 25.93
C ASP A 178 -0.08 -5.75 24.50
N GLY A 179 0.18 -4.68 23.73
CA GLY A 179 0.67 -4.80 22.33
C GLY A 179 -0.41 -5.13 21.29
N LEU A 180 -1.66 -5.33 21.72
CA LEU A 180 -2.79 -5.57 20.83
C LEU A 180 -3.58 -4.29 20.56
N ILE A 181 -4.09 -4.12 19.34
CA ILE A 181 -4.98 -3.01 18.99
C ILE A 181 -6.34 -3.25 19.69
N ALA A 182 -6.68 -2.39 20.63
CA ALA A 182 -7.95 -2.45 21.37
C ALA A 182 -9.06 -1.66 20.66
N SER A 183 -8.74 -0.51 20.07
CA SER A 183 -9.69 0.31 19.31
C SER A 183 -8.99 1.21 18.29
N ILE A 184 -9.79 1.74 17.36
CA ILE A 184 -9.34 2.75 16.39
C ILE A 184 -10.32 3.92 16.46
N VAL A 185 -9.80 5.14 16.61
CA VAL A 185 -10.58 6.38 16.58
C VAL A 185 -10.16 7.21 15.38
N GLU A 186 -11.09 7.46 14.47
CA GLU A 186 -10.83 8.23 13.25
C GLU A 186 -10.75 9.72 13.55
N LYS A 187 -9.59 10.32 13.27
CA LYS A 187 -9.35 11.77 13.38
C LYS A 187 -9.80 12.38 14.71
N PRO A 188 -9.35 11.87 15.85
CA PRO A 188 -9.74 12.41 17.15
C PRO A 188 -9.21 13.82 17.35
N ASN A 189 -9.87 14.59 18.21
CA ASN A 189 -9.25 15.78 18.79
C ASN A 189 -8.06 15.37 19.67
N GLN A 190 -7.14 16.28 19.94
CA GLN A 190 -5.97 16.00 20.78
C GLN A 190 -6.35 15.49 22.17
N GLU A 191 -7.42 16.06 22.76
CA GLU A 191 -7.90 15.72 24.08
C GLU A 191 -8.56 14.31 24.14
N ASP A 192 -9.09 13.84 22.99
CA ASP A 192 -9.81 12.57 22.87
C ASP A 192 -8.94 11.45 22.28
N ALA A 193 -7.69 11.77 21.87
CA ALA A 193 -6.81 10.81 21.23
C ALA A 193 -6.36 9.71 22.21
N PRO A 194 -6.64 8.43 21.91
CA PRO A 194 -6.27 7.35 22.81
C PRO A 194 -4.76 7.09 22.89
N SER A 195 -4.01 7.57 21.89
CA SER A 195 -2.55 7.49 21.81
C SER A 195 -2.04 8.46 20.74
N THR A 196 -0.76 8.37 20.39
CA THR A 196 -0.17 9.06 19.24
C THR A 196 0.15 8.12 18.07
N PHE A 197 -0.24 6.85 18.17
CA PHE A 197 0.03 5.85 17.14
C PHE A 197 -1.03 5.85 16.04
N ALA A 198 -0.63 6.25 14.83
CA ALA A 198 -1.47 6.23 13.64
C ALA A 198 -1.38 4.90 12.93
N LEU A 199 -2.52 4.43 12.44
CA LEU A 199 -2.61 3.23 11.60
C LEU A 199 -2.05 3.54 10.21
N SER A 200 -1.14 2.72 9.72
CA SER A 200 -0.51 2.86 8.42
C SER A 200 -0.84 1.72 7.46
N LEU A 201 -0.59 0.50 7.87
CA LEU A 201 -0.71 -0.70 7.05
C LEU A 201 -1.46 -1.78 7.83
N ILE A 202 -2.35 -2.50 7.16
CA ILE A 202 -3.14 -3.57 7.77
C ILE A 202 -2.85 -4.87 7.05
N HIS A 203 -2.56 -5.91 7.80
CA HIS A 203 -2.50 -7.29 7.33
C HIS A 203 -3.74 -8.04 7.85
N ILE A 204 -4.55 -8.56 6.97
CA ILE A 204 -5.82 -9.23 7.30
C ILE A 204 -5.75 -10.69 6.90
#